data_5eb4347102a178e8c1c6fb6a02881fd9
#
_entry.id   5eb4347102a178e8c1c6fb6a02881fd9
#
_cell.length_a   1.000
_cell.length_b   1.000
_cell.length_c   1.000
_cell.angle_alpha   90.00
_cell.angle_beta   90.00
_cell.angle_gamma   90.00
#
_symmetry.space_group_name_H-M   'P 1'
#
loop_
_entity.id
_entity.type
_entity.pdbx_description
1 polymer ?
#
loop_
_entity_poly.entity_id
_entity_poly.type
_entity_poly.pdbx_seq_one_letter_code
_entity_poly.pdbx_strand_id
1 'polypeptide(L)'
;MSALMQVHAFKPESLGTIEIFGTPLSTKTQALLIALAECNVKFIHHPSLPNSPEIAYFSPFGTIPVLVHRPNGMYSTRDAVVLFDMMAICQYLSELLCSMDTEKTFCLMPRVENENSRNYADSVVLRSNVIQLNNIVSSFIQTVVEDRYVKPYFALRNNGASQEDISMALSENFYNAMDALIQLENMIKKTQERLQITPETHFILGKEPTWVAVFLFPILRDFRATNPKTVLTGGSQERLPLLANFLQAFEIRHSAVSTFRGSFAASV
;
A
#
# COMPACT_ATOMS: atom_id res chain seq x y z
N MET A 1 10.22 36.71 -19.89
CA MET A 1 11.38 35.85 -19.60
C MET A 1 10.94 34.85 -18.57
N SER A 2 10.64 33.63 -19.04
CA SER A 2 10.21 32.51 -18.17
C SER A 2 11.47 31.91 -17.55
N ALA A 3 11.58 31.98 -16.23
CA ALA A 3 12.60 31.25 -15.49
C ALA A 3 12.20 29.78 -15.51
N LEU A 4 12.80 29.00 -16.39
CA LEU A 4 12.78 27.55 -16.33
C LEU A 4 13.42 27.15 -14.99
N MET A 5 12.61 26.70 -14.04
CA MET A 5 13.08 26.00 -12.86
C MET A 5 13.86 24.77 -13.33
N GLN A 6 15.19 24.82 -13.22
CA GLN A 6 16.01 23.62 -13.39
C GLN A 6 15.66 22.69 -12.24
N VAL A 7 14.90 21.64 -12.54
CA VAL A 7 14.69 20.52 -11.63
C VAL A 7 16.04 19.80 -11.54
N HIS A 8 16.79 20.07 -10.48
CA HIS A 8 17.98 19.29 -10.18
C HIS A 8 17.56 17.87 -9.80
N ALA A 9 17.99 16.88 -10.58
CA ALA A 9 17.83 15.48 -10.25
C ALA A 9 18.47 15.20 -8.87
N PHE A 10 17.66 14.83 -7.90
CA PHE A 10 18.12 14.46 -6.56
C PHE A 10 18.85 13.10 -6.62
N LYS A 11 20.07 13.03 -6.08
CA LYS A 11 20.73 11.75 -5.83
C LYS A 11 20.11 11.09 -4.59
N PRO A 12 20.09 9.73 -4.47
CA PRO A 12 19.54 9.03 -3.29
C PRO A 12 20.06 9.53 -1.95
N GLU A 13 21.34 9.91 -1.91
CA GLU A 13 22.01 10.49 -0.74
C GLU A 13 21.54 11.95 -0.44
N SER A 14 20.82 12.57 -1.37
CA SER A 14 20.34 13.95 -1.28
C SER A 14 18.83 14.09 -0.99
N LEU A 15 18.12 12.96 -0.74
CA LEU A 15 16.69 13.02 -0.42
C LEU A 15 16.41 13.81 0.87
N GLY A 16 17.36 13.86 1.78
CA GLY A 16 17.14 14.45 3.10
C GLY A 16 16.47 13.44 4.05
N THR A 17 15.63 13.93 4.95
CA THR A 17 15.00 13.10 5.98
C THR A 17 13.53 12.90 5.67
N ILE A 18 13.11 11.62 5.61
CA ILE A 18 11.71 11.22 5.51
C ILE A 18 11.29 10.61 6.83
N GLU A 19 10.23 11.15 7.42
CA GLU A 19 9.65 10.68 8.68
C GLU A 19 8.21 10.26 8.44
N ILE A 20 7.81 9.13 9.04
CA ILE A 20 6.46 8.57 8.94
C ILE A 20 5.87 8.48 10.34
N PHE A 21 4.73 9.11 10.53
CA PHE A 21 3.98 9.05 11.78
C PHE A 21 2.73 8.20 11.58
N GLY A 22 2.55 7.19 12.41
CA GLY A 22 1.39 6.29 12.34
C GLY A 22 1.62 4.98 13.07
N THR A 23 0.55 4.35 13.56
CA THR A 23 0.66 3.05 14.22
C THR A 23 0.91 1.93 13.22
N PRO A 24 1.78 0.95 13.54
CA PRO A 24 1.98 -0.23 12.70
C PRO A 24 0.74 -1.13 12.57
N LEU A 25 -0.29 -0.96 13.42
CA LEU A 25 -1.58 -1.64 13.24
C LEU A 25 -2.39 -1.09 12.05
N SER A 26 -2.07 0.11 11.56
CA SER A 26 -2.76 0.69 10.40
C SER A 26 -2.18 0.12 9.10
N THR A 27 -3.01 -0.55 8.30
CA THR A 27 -2.63 -1.06 6.98
C THR A 27 -2.17 0.04 6.03
N LYS A 28 -2.69 1.27 6.15
CA LYS A 28 -2.18 2.45 5.42
C LYS A 28 -0.75 2.81 5.83
N THR A 29 -0.48 2.80 7.14
CA THR A 29 0.89 3.04 7.64
C THR A 29 1.82 1.94 7.14
N GLN A 30 1.41 0.68 7.24
CA GLN A 30 2.20 -0.46 6.74
C GLN A 30 2.48 -0.35 5.24
N ALA A 31 1.47 -0.01 4.43
CA ALA A 31 1.64 0.18 2.99
C ALA A 31 2.72 1.23 2.69
N LEU A 32 2.75 2.32 3.44
CA LEU A 32 3.75 3.37 3.26
C LEU A 32 5.16 2.90 3.67
N LEU A 33 5.28 2.18 4.79
CA LEU A 33 6.56 1.61 5.23
C LEU A 33 7.08 0.57 4.23
N ILE A 34 6.20 -0.29 3.70
CA ILE A 34 6.51 -1.26 2.65
C ILE A 34 6.97 -0.52 1.38
N ALA A 35 6.24 0.52 0.96
CA ALA A 35 6.57 1.30 -0.23
C ALA A 35 8.00 1.88 -0.16
N LEU A 36 8.34 2.49 0.96
CA LEU A 36 9.67 3.07 1.17
C LEU A 36 10.77 1.99 1.21
N ALA A 37 10.49 0.85 1.84
CA ALA A 37 11.41 -0.29 1.88
C ALA A 37 11.62 -0.91 0.48
N GLU A 38 10.57 -1.07 -0.33
CA GLU A 38 10.67 -1.55 -1.71
C GLU A 38 11.51 -0.61 -2.59
N CYS A 39 11.38 0.69 -2.37
CA CYS A 39 12.18 1.70 -3.08
C CYS A 39 13.58 1.91 -2.48
N ASN A 40 13.97 1.11 -1.46
CA ASN A 40 15.25 1.25 -0.75
C ASN A 40 15.49 2.68 -0.21
N VAL A 41 14.43 3.34 0.23
CA VAL A 41 14.48 4.68 0.82
C VAL A 41 14.61 4.58 2.32
N LYS A 42 15.59 5.27 2.90
CA LYS A 42 15.75 5.38 4.36
C LYS A 42 14.69 6.31 4.93
N PHE A 43 14.06 5.91 6.02
CA PHE A 43 13.05 6.68 6.72
C PHE A 43 13.13 6.47 8.23
N ILE A 44 12.51 7.38 8.99
CA ILE A 44 12.32 7.26 10.44
C ILE A 44 10.83 7.01 10.67
N HIS A 45 10.50 5.95 11.40
CA HIS A 45 9.12 5.64 11.77
C HIS A 45 8.85 6.05 13.22
N HIS A 46 7.83 6.86 13.41
CA HIS A 46 7.29 7.28 14.70
C HIS A 46 5.93 6.60 14.92
N PRO A 47 5.85 5.54 15.75
CA PRO A 47 4.59 4.86 16.06
C PRO A 47 3.66 5.80 16.82
N SER A 48 2.69 6.38 16.13
CA SER A 48 1.75 7.37 16.67
C SER A 48 0.31 6.94 16.42
N LEU A 49 -0.56 7.14 17.42
CA LEU A 49 -1.99 6.82 17.30
C LEU A 49 -2.74 7.96 16.58
N PRO A 50 -3.86 7.66 15.90
CA PRO A 50 -4.75 8.70 15.40
C PRO A 50 -5.14 9.67 16.52
N ASN A 51 -5.28 10.95 16.20
CA ASN A 51 -5.63 12.02 17.15
C ASN A 51 -4.63 12.22 18.31
N SER A 52 -3.44 11.58 18.31
CA SER A 52 -2.40 11.92 19.27
C SER A 52 -1.91 13.36 19.10
N PRO A 53 -1.33 14.00 20.13
CA PRO A 53 -0.81 15.38 20.02
C PRO A 53 0.18 15.56 18.86
N GLU A 54 1.02 14.57 18.60
CA GLU A 54 1.98 14.58 17.48
C GLU A 54 1.25 14.60 16.13
N ILE A 55 0.21 13.77 15.97
CA ILE A 55 -0.58 13.72 14.74
C ILE A 55 -1.38 15.01 14.58
N ALA A 56 -2.01 15.52 15.64
CA ALA A 56 -2.79 16.77 15.59
C ALA A 56 -1.93 17.98 15.20
N TYR A 57 -0.63 17.95 15.46
CA TYR A 57 0.30 18.99 15.02
C TYR A 57 0.44 19.05 13.51
N PHE A 58 0.42 17.90 12.83
CA PHE A 58 0.63 17.81 11.37
C PHE A 58 -0.68 17.68 10.58
N SER A 59 -1.67 16.97 11.14
CA SER A 59 -2.93 16.65 10.49
C SER A 59 -4.11 17.24 11.27
N PRO A 60 -4.82 18.23 10.72
CA PRO A 60 -5.98 18.83 11.40
C PRO A 60 -7.15 17.85 11.55
N PHE A 61 -7.14 16.75 10.81
CA PHE A 61 -8.16 15.68 10.90
C PHE A 61 -7.74 14.52 11.81
N GLY A 62 -6.55 14.57 12.44
CA GLY A 62 -6.04 13.52 13.29
C GLY A 62 -5.78 12.19 12.57
N THR A 63 -5.71 12.19 11.25
CA THR A 63 -5.55 10.98 10.42
C THR A 63 -4.11 10.52 10.32
N ILE A 64 -3.91 9.21 10.15
CA ILE A 64 -2.62 8.56 9.91
C ILE A 64 -2.68 7.74 8.60
N PRO A 65 -1.52 7.51 7.95
CA PRO A 65 -0.19 8.03 8.26
C PRO A 65 -0.01 9.51 7.92
N VAL A 66 0.98 10.15 8.55
CA VAL A 66 1.52 11.43 8.13
C VAL A 66 2.93 11.22 7.62
N LEU A 67 3.25 11.81 6.48
CA LEU A 67 4.61 11.89 5.94
C LEU A 67 5.15 13.31 6.17
N VAL A 68 6.35 13.40 6.74
CA VAL A 68 7.11 14.65 6.83
C VAL A 68 8.43 14.44 6.10
N HIS A 69 8.65 15.22 5.05
CA HIS A 69 9.89 15.17 4.28
C HIS A 69 10.63 16.51 4.40
N ARG A 70 11.90 16.45 4.82
CA ARG A 70 12.85 17.56 4.85
C ARG A 70 13.93 17.31 3.82
N PRO A 71 13.84 17.89 2.62
CA PRO A 71 14.88 17.78 1.61
C PRO A 71 16.22 18.32 2.13
N ASN A 72 17.32 17.80 1.63
CA ASN A 72 18.66 18.26 2.02
C ASN A 72 18.81 19.77 1.84
N GLY A 73 19.33 20.44 2.88
CA GLY A 73 19.49 21.88 2.94
C GLY A 73 18.30 22.63 3.53
N MET A 74 17.18 21.97 3.79
CA MET A 74 16.00 22.53 4.47
C MET A 74 16.01 22.12 5.95
N TYR A 75 16.49 23.01 6.80
CA TYR A 75 16.60 22.75 8.24
C TYR A 75 15.42 23.28 9.06
N SER A 76 14.58 24.11 8.45
CA SER A 76 13.40 24.68 9.11
C SER A 76 12.19 23.76 8.96
N THR A 77 11.40 23.63 10.03
CA THR A 77 10.09 22.96 9.97
C THR A 77 9.11 23.65 9.03
N ARG A 78 9.34 24.94 8.70
CA ARG A 78 8.53 25.69 7.75
C ARG A 78 8.75 25.26 6.30
N ASP A 79 9.90 24.66 6.01
CA ASP A 79 10.29 24.23 4.67
C ASP A 79 10.06 22.72 4.46
N ALA A 80 9.52 22.01 5.46
CA ALA A 80 9.19 20.62 5.36
C ALA A 80 7.91 20.43 4.53
N VAL A 81 7.90 19.39 3.67
CA VAL A 81 6.69 18.91 3.03
C VAL A 81 5.96 18.03 4.03
N VAL A 82 4.73 18.40 4.39
CA VAL A 82 3.87 17.64 5.31
C VAL A 82 2.64 17.17 4.56
N LEU A 83 2.43 15.87 4.50
CA LEU A 83 1.30 15.24 3.83
C LEU A 83 0.61 14.25 4.77
N PHE A 84 -0.71 14.28 4.84
CA PHE A 84 -1.54 13.43 5.69
C PHE A 84 -2.70 12.76 4.93
N ASP A 85 -2.80 13.02 3.63
CA ASP A 85 -3.67 12.25 2.74
C ASP A 85 -2.87 11.19 2.00
N MET A 86 -3.36 9.96 2.03
CA MET A 86 -2.60 8.82 1.50
C MET A 86 -2.37 8.90 0.00
N MET A 87 -3.34 9.43 -0.77
CA MET A 87 -3.19 9.58 -2.22
C MET A 87 -2.20 10.71 -2.57
N ALA A 88 -2.21 11.79 -1.80
CA ALA A 88 -1.22 12.86 -1.91
C ALA A 88 0.19 12.35 -1.60
N ILE A 89 0.34 11.50 -0.57
CA ILE A 89 1.61 10.84 -0.23
C ILE A 89 2.09 9.94 -1.39
N CYS A 90 1.20 9.10 -1.94
CA CYS A 90 1.53 8.23 -3.09
C CYS A 90 1.99 9.05 -4.31
N GLN A 91 1.25 10.12 -4.64
CA GLN A 91 1.60 11.00 -5.75
C GLN A 91 2.96 11.65 -5.52
N TYR A 92 3.15 12.25 -4.35
CA TYR A 92 4.39 12.91 -3.99
C TYR A 92 5.60 11.99 -4.06
N LEU A 93 5.52 10.81 -3.43
CA LEU A 93 6.60 9.83 -3.47
C LEU A 93 6.84 9.29 -4.88
N SER A 94 5.80 9.11 -5.68
CA SER A 94 5.96 8.67 -7.06
C SER A 94 6.73 9.69 -7.88
N GLU A 95 6.40 10.98 -7.78
CA GLU A 95 7.11 12.05 -8.50
C GLU A 95 8.54 12.21 -7.96
N LEU A 96 8.72 12.20 -6.64
CA LEU A 96 10.03 12.31 -5.99
C LEU A 96 10.97 11.18 -6.43
N LEU A 97 10.49 9.93 -6.40
CA LEU A 97 11.31 8.75 -6.69
C LEU A 97 11.51 8.53 -8.20
N CYS A 98 10.50 8.87 -9.03
CA CYS A 98 10.65 8.80 -10.49
C CYS A 98 11.59 9.87 -11.05
N SER A 99 11.78 11.01 -10.38
CA SER A 99 12.71 12.05 -10.77
C SER A 99 14.19 11.70 -10.49
N MET A 100 14.40 10.68 -9.67
CA MET A 100 15.73 10.16 -9.37
C MET A 100 16.19 9.25 -10.51
N ASP A 101 16.79 9.87 -11.53
CA ASP A 101 17.26 9.22 -12.74
C ASP A 101 18.50 8.33 -12.46
N THR A 102 18.27 7.17 -11.86
CA THR A 102 19.24 6.10 -11.83
C THR A 102 18.57 4.84 -12.39
N GLU A 103 19.21 4.16 -13.32
CA GLU A 103 18.77 2.90 -13.93
C GLU A 103 18.37 1.79 -12.92
N LYS A 104 18.54 2.05 -11.63
CA LYS A 104 18.32 1.13 -10.51
C LYS A 104 17.21 1.57 -9.54
N THR A 105 16.55 2.72 -9.74
CA THR A 105 15.51 3.14 -8.82
C THR A 105 14.20 2.49 -9.23
N PHE A 106 13.76 1.54 -8.44
CA PHE A 106 12.46 0.91 -8.56
C PHE A 106 11.36 1.96 -8.26
N CYS A 107 10.36 2.06 -9.12
CA CYS A 107 9.26 3.00 -8.97
C CYS A 107 7.93 2.24 -8.87
N LEU A 108 7.18 2.49 -7.77
CA LEU A 108 5.86 1.87 -7.53
C LEU A 108 4.76 2.36 -8.49
N MET A 109 5.01 3.44 -9.21
CA MET A 109 4.13 3.95 -10.25
C MET A 109 4.81 3.76 -11.62
N PRO A 110 4.20 3.07 -12.57
CA PRO A 110 4.74 2.92 -13.92
C PRO A 110 5.08 4.27 -14.54
N ARG A 111 6.26 4.37 -15.14
CA ARG A 111 6.67 5.57 -15.87
C ARG A 111 5.86 5.67 -17.15
N VAL A 112 5.48 6.89 -17.50
CA VAL A 112 4.91 7.17 -18.81
C VAL A 112 6.08 7.39 -19.76
N GLU A 113 6.08 6.64 -20.86
CA GLU A 113 7.06 6.79 -21.94
C GLU A 113 6.96 8.16 -22.60
N ASN A 114 8.00 8.57 -23.32
CA ASN A 114 7.96 9.78 -24.13
C ASN A 114 6.84 9.67 -25.18
N GLU A 115 6.14 10.76 -25.48
CA GLU A 115 5.04 10.81 -26.43
C GLU A 115 5.42 10.33 -27.85
N ASN A 116 6.70 10.39 -28.20
CA ASN A 116 7.25 9.85 -29.43
C ASN A 116 7.59 8.35 -29.39
N SER A 117 7.46 7.71 -28.20
CA SER A 117 7.67 6.27 -28.04
C SER A 117 6.49 5.48 -28.60
N ARG A 118 6.76 4.32 -29.22
CA ARG A 118 5.71 3.37 -29.64
C ARG A 118 4.88 2.86 -28.47
N ASN A 119 5.43 2.85 -27.27
CA ASN A 119 4.81 2.33 -26.06
C ASN A 119 4.12 3.43 -25.22
N TYR A 120 4.05 4.68 -25.72
CA TYR A 120 3.47 5.79 -24.97
C TYR A 120 2.03 5.49 -24.52
N ALA A 121 1.17 5.11 -25.45
CA ALA A 121 -0.23 4.84 -25.15
C ALA A 121 -0.40 3.71 -24.12
N ASP A 122 0.36 2.62 -24.26
CA ASP A 122 0.32 1.49 -23.32
C ASP A 122 0.82 1.87 -21.94
N SER A 123 1.85 2.70 -21.84
CA SER A 123 2.37 3.19 -20.57
C SER A 123 1.37 4.10 -19.84
N VAL A 124 0.66 4.96 -20.55
CA VAL A 124 -0.43 5.79 -20.01
C VAL A 124 -1.57 4.91 -19.49
N VAL A 125 -1.97 3.89 -20.28
CA VAL A 125 -3.03 2.96 -19.91
C VAL A 125 -2.63 2.15 -18.68
N LEU A 126 -1.40 1.62 -18.61
CA LEU A 126 -0.90 0.88 -17.45
C LEU A 126 -0.92 1.76 -16.19
N ARG A 127 -0.36 2.98 -16.26
CA ARG A 127 -0.35 3.94 -15.15
C ARG A 127 -1.77 4.25 -14.66
N SER A 128 -2.70 4.48 -15.58
CA SER A 128 -4.12 4.74 -15.25
C SER A 128 -4.77 3.57 -14.53
N ASN A 129 -4.48 2.33 -14.91
CA ASN A 129 -4.98 1.13 -14.24
C ASN A 129 -4.38 0.97 -12.83
N VAL A 130 -3.09 1.28 -12.65
CA VAL A 130 -2.48 1.29 -11.31
C VAL A 130 -3.19 2.31 -10.42
N ILE A 131 -3.44 3.52 -10.90
CA ILE A 131 -4.15 4.56 -10.14
C ILE A 131 -5.57 4.09 -9.78
N GLN A 132 -6.32 3.55 -10.74
CA GLN A 132 -7.68 3.07 -10.53
C GLN A 132 -7.74 1.94 -9.48
N LEU A 133 -6.92 0.91 -9.65
CA LEU A 133 -6.87 -0.22 -8.71
C LEU A 133 -6.41 0.21 -7.33
N ASN A 134 -5.40 1.09 -7.26
CA ASN A 134 -4.92 1.62 -5.99
C ASN A 134 -6.02 2.38 -5.23
N ASN A 135 -6.79 3.21 -5.92
CA ASN A 135 -7.93 3.93 -5.33
C ASN A 135 -9.00 2.96 -4.82
N ILE A 136 -9.33 1.92 -5.58
CA ILE A 136 -10.31 0.91 -5.15
C ILE A 136 -9.81 0.15 -3.92
N VAL A 137 -8.54 -0.25 -3.91
CA VAL A 137 -7.94 -0.98 -2.78
C VAL A 137 -7.88 -0.10 -1.54
N SER A 138 -7.35 1.12 -1.65
CA SER A 138 -7.12 2.02 -0.51
C SER A 138 -8.39 2.68 0.05
N SER A 139 -9.52 2.59 -0.65
CA SER A 139 -10.81 3.10 -0.20
C SER A 139 -11.84 1.99 0.00
N PHE A 140 -12.35 1.40 -1.08
CA PHE A 140 -13.45 0.43 -1.00
C PHE A 140 -13.04 -0.88 -0.34
N ILE A 141 -11.98 -1.54 -0.82
CA ILE A 141 -11.51 -2.83 -0.26
C ILE A 141 -11.08 -2.64 1.19
N GLN A 142 -10.33 -1.58 1.48
CA GLN A 142 -9.95 -1.29 2.86
C GLN A 142 -11.17 -1.11 3.77
N THR A 143 -12.18 -0.36 3.34
CA THR A 143 -13.38 -0.15 4.15
C THR A 143 -14.14 -1.46 4.39
N VAL A 144 -14.34 -2.28 3.35
CA VAL A 144 -15.15 -3.49 3.47
C VAL A 144 -14.40 -4.61 4.21
N VAL A 145 -13.13 -4.82 3.88
CA VAL A 145 -12.32 -5.91 4.45
C VAL A 145 -11.73 -5.51 5.80
N GLU A 146 -11.02 -4.39 5.85
CA GLU A 146 -10.26 -3.97 7.03
C GLU A 146 -11.18 -3.38 8.09
N ASP A 147 -11.92 -2.30 7.76
CA ASP A 147 -12.64 -1.53 8.77
C ASP A 147 -13.91 -2.24 9.25
N ARG A 148 -14.61 -2.99 8.38
CA ARG A 148 -15.86 -3.64 8.73
C ARG A 148 -15.70 -5.09 9.18
N TYR A 149 -14.59 -5.75 8.86
CA TYR A 149 -14.38 -7.15 9.25
C TYR A 149 -13.13 -7.37 10.09
N VAL A 150 -11.93 -7.07 9.58
CA VAL A 150 -10.66 -7.41 10.25
C VAL A 150 -10.54 -6.70 11.61
N LYS A 151 -10.70 -5.38 11.65
CA LYS A 151 -10.60 -4.62 12.91
C LYS A 151 -11.64 -5.05 13.96
N PRO A 152 -12.93 -5.19 13.61
CA PRO A 152 -13.92 -5.75 14.54
C PRO A 152 -13.60 -7.17 15.01
N TYR A 153 -13.07 -8.03 14.12
CA TYR A 153 -12.63 -9.37 14.49
C TYR A 153 -11.58 -9.34 15.61
N PHE A 154 -10.51 -8.58 15.42
CA PHE A 154 -9.46 -8.46 16.42
C PHE A 154 -9.91 -7.75 17.70
N ALA A 155 -10.81 -6.77 17.58
CA ALA A 155 -11.41 -6.11 18.76
C ALA A 155 -12.22 -7.10 19.60
N LEU A 156 -13.08 -7.92 19.00
CA LEU A 156 -13.85 -8.95 19.71
C LEU A 156 -12.94 -10.02 20.32
N ARG A 157 -11.96 -10.48 19.57
CA ARG A 157 -10.97 -11.47 20.05
C ARG A 157 -10.18 -10.94 21.26
N ASN A 158 -9.70 -9.70 21.20
CA ASN A 158 -8.95 -9.07 22.30
C ASN A 158 -9.81 -8.85 23.54
N ASN A 159 -11.14 -8.73 23.37
CA ASN A 159 -12.11 -8.66 24.47
C ASN A 159 -12.53 -10.07 24.99
N GLY A 160 -11.91 -11.14 24.50
CA GLY A 160 -12.13 -12.51 24.99
C GLY A 160 -13.34 -13.22 24.39
N ALA A 161 -13.92 -12.71 23.29
CA ALA A 161 -15.02 -13.40 22.60
C ALA A 161 -14.53 -14.75 22.01
N SER A 162 -15.40 -15.77 22.07
CA SER A 162 -15.11 -17.05 21.44
C SER A 162 -15.10 -16.97 19.92
N GLN A 163 -14.44 -17.92 19.26
CA GLN A 163 -14.42 -17.96 17.78
C GLN A 163 -15.85 -18.13 17.20
N GLU A 164 -16.73 -18.82 17.90
CA GLU A 164 -18.12 -19.01 17.51
C GLU A 164 -18.91 -17.70 17.59
N ASP A 165 -18.76 -16.96 18.70
CA ASP A 165 -19.40 -15.66 18.87
C ASP A 165 -18.93 -14.64 17.83
N ILE A 166 -17.62 -14.60 17.57
CA ILE A 166 -17.04 -13.73 16.53
C ILE A 166 -17.60 -14.09 15.16
N SER A 167 -17.62 -15.41 14.83
CA SER A 167 -18.13 -15.88 13.54
C SER A 167 -19.61 -15.54 13.36
N MET A 168 -20.41 -15.65 14.41
CA MET A 168 -21.83 -15.27 14.38
C MET A 168 -21.99 -13.77 14.21
N ALA A 169 -21.29 -12.97 15.02
CA ALA A 169 -21.39 -11.50 15.01
C ALA A 169 -20.93 -10.88 13.70
N LEU A 170 -19.93 -11.44 13.03
CA LEU A 170 -19.30 -10.89 11.84
C LEU A 170 -19.59 -11.70 10.56
N SER A 171 -20.56 -12.62 10.58
CA SER A 171 -20.90 -13.48 9.43
C SER A 171 -21.16 -12.65 8.16
N GLU A 172 -22.06 -11.68 8.23
CA GLU A 172 -22.39 -10.79 7.09
C GLU A 172 -21.17 -10.00 6.60
N ASN A 173 -20.38 -9.46 7.52
CA ASN A 173 -19.18 -8.70 7.20
C ASN A 173 -18.13 -9.57 6.50
N PHE A 174 -17.98 -10.83 6.93
CA PHE A 174 -17.09 -11.79 6.28
C PHE A 174 -17.52 -12.08 4.84
N TYR A 175 -18.83 -12.36 4.62
CA TYR A 175 -19.34 -12.58 3.26
C TYR A 175 -19.15 -11.35 2.36
N ASN A 176 -19.44 -10.17 2.88
CA ASN A 176 -19.23 -8.91 2.14
C ASN A 176 -17.75 -8.70 1.80
N ALA A 177 -16.83 -9.02 2.72
CA ALA A 177 -15.40 -8.95 2.48
C ALA A 177 -14.95 -9.95 1.39
N MET A 178 -15.43 -11.19 1.45
CA MET A 178 -15.15 -12.21 0.43
C MET A 178 -15.67 -11.80 -0.94
N ASP A 179 -16.91 -11.28 -1.04
CA ASP A 179 -17.48 -10.84 -2.30
C ASP A 179 -16.70 -9.66 -2.90
N ALA A 180 -16.30 -8.70 -2.07
CA ALA A 180 -15.46 -7.59 -2.50
C ALA A 180 -14.09 -8.06 -3.05
N LEU A 181 -13.47 -9.05 -2.40
CA LEU A 181 -12.21 -9.64 -2.87
C LEU A 181 -12.38 -10.45 -4.16
N ILE A 182 -13.49 -11.19 -4.32
CA ILE A 182 -13.82 -11.89 -5.57
C ILE A 182 -14.00 -10.88 -6.72
N GLN A 183 -14.72 -9.78 -6.49
CA GLN A 183 -14.88 -8.73 -7.48
C GLN A 183 -13.54 -8.08 -7.85
N LEU A 184 -12.69 -7.80 -6.85
CA LEU A 184 -11.33 -7.29 -7.07
C LEU A 184 -10.50 -8.26 -7.92
N GLU A 185 -10.48 -9.55 -7.57
CA GLU A 185 -9.74 -10.57 -8.32
C GLU A 185 -10.19 -10.64 -9.78
N ASN A 186 -11.51 -10.62 -10.01
CA ASN A 186 -12.07 -10.63 -11.37
C ASN A 186 -11.70 -9.36 -12.15
N MET A 187 -11.69 -8.21 -11.49
CA MET A 187 -11.26 -6.95 -12.10
C MET A 187 -9.77 -6.97 -12.46
N ILE A 188 -8.92 -7.50 -11.59
CA ILE A 188 -7.49 -7.67 -11.86
C ILE A 188 -7.29 -8.60 -13.06
N LYS A 189 -7.95 -9.77 -13.11
CA LYS A 189 -7.85 -10.72 -14.24
C LYS A 189 -8.21 -10.04 -15.58
N LYS A 190 -9.34 -9.35 -15.63
CA LYS A 190 -9.75 -8.60 -16.83
C LYS A 190 -8.75 -7.51 -17.22
N THR A 191 -8.13 -6.87 -16.25
CA THR A 191 -7.10 -5.85 -16.50
C THR A 191 -5.83 -6.49 -17.05
N GLN A 192 -5.40 -7.61 -16.49
CA GLN A 192 -4.24 -8.39 -16.97
C GLN A 192 -4.46 -8.87 -18.41
N GLU A 193 -5.63 -9.44 -18.72
CA GLU A 193 -6.00 -9.87 -20.08
C GLU A 193 -5.94 -8.71 -21.07
N ARG A 194 -6.54 -7.56 -20.74
CA ARG A 194 -6.55 -6.37 -21.60
C ARG A 194 -5.14 -5.80 -21.83
N LEU A 195 -4.29 -5.82 -20.81
CA LEU A 195 -2.92 -5.33 -20.89
C LEU A 195 -1.93 -6.39 -21.39
N GLN A 196 -2.40 -7.59 -21.74
CA GLN A 196 -1.59 -8.73 -22.16
C GLN A 196 -0.47 -9.07 -21.15
N ILE A 197 -0.76 -8.88 -19.86
CA ILE A 197 0.16 -9.22 -18.79
C ILE A 197 0.14 -10.74 -18.60
N THR A 198 1.30 -11.37 -18.73
CA THR A 198 1.42 -12.83 -18.64
C THR A 198 1.15 -13.33 -17.21
N PRO A 199 0.62 -14.57 -17.02
CA PRO A 199 0.32 -15.15 -15.71
C PRO A 199 1.54 -15.31 -14.78
N GLU A 200 2.74 -15.23 -15.31
CA GLU A 200 3.99 -15.30 -14.55
C GLU A 200 4.28 -14.07 -13.69
N THR A 201 3.39 -13.07 -13.76
CA THR A 201 3.53 -11.85 -12.97
C THR A 201 2.98 -12.06 -11.56
N HIS A 202 3.85 -12.09 -10.56
CA HIS A 202 3.46 -12.33 -9.17
C HIS A 202 2.89 -11.09 -8.46
N PHE A 203 3.00 -9.89 -9.06
CA PHE A 203 2.68 -8.63 -8.36
C PHE A 203 1.55 -7.83 -9.03
N ILE A 204 0.41 -8.48 -9.24
CA ILE A 204 -0.86 -7.89 -9.72
C ILE A 204 -0.78 -7.34 -11.16
N LEU A 205 0.02 -6.35 -11.44
CA LEU A 205 0.13 -5.68 -12.75
C LEU A 205 1.54 -5.74 -13.36
N GLY A 206 2.36 -6.67 -12.96
CA GLY A 206 3.70 -6.80 -13.53
C GLY A 206 4.63 -7.69 -12.70
N LYS A 207 5.90 -7.72 -13.12
CA LYS A 207 6.97 -8.46 -12.42
C LYS A 207 7.44 -7.76 -11.15
N GLU A 208 7.17 -6.46 -11.05
CA GLU A 208 7.55 -5.64 -9.90
C GLU A 208 6.31 -5.12 -9.16
N PRO A 209 6.39 -4.95 -7.83
CA PRO A 209 5.31 -4.37 -7.06
C PRO A 209 4.97 -2.95 -7.53
N THR A 210 3.68 -2.63 -7.53
CA THR A 210 3.17 -1.27 -7.71
C THR A 210 2.48 -0.79 -6.43
N TRP A 211 2.00 0.45 -6.41
CA TRP A 211 1.19 0.94 -5.29
C TRP A 211 0.01 0.00 -4.95
N VAL A 212 -0.60 -0.63 -5.97
CA VAL A 212 -1.66 -1.63 -5.76
C VAL A 212 -1.18 -2.76 -4.87
N ALA A 213 0.01 -3.29 -5.16
CA ALA A 213 0.58 -4.41 -4.42
C ALA A 213 0.88 -4.05 -2.97
N VAL A 214 1.52 -2.89 -2.72
CA VAL A 214 1.89 -2.49 -1.37
C VAL A 214 0.71 -2.12 -0.49
N PHE A 215 -0.42 -1.66 -1.08
CA PHE A 215 -1.67 -1.42 -0.34
C PHE A 215 -2.44 -2.71 -0.07
N LEU A 216 -2.51 -3.57 -1.07
CA LEU A 216 -3.30 -4.79 -0.98
C LEU A 216 -2.68 -5.82 -0.03
N PHE A 217 -1.36 -5.92 -0.01
CA PHE A 217 -0.64 -6.91 0.78
C PHE A 217 -1.00 -6.89 2.29
N PRO A 218 -0.89 -5.77 3.03
CA PRO A 218 -1.21 -5.76 4.45
C PRO A 218 -2.69 -6.10 4.73
N ILE A 219 -3.61 -5.67 3.86
CA ILE A 219 -5.05 -5.97 3.99
C ILE A 219 -5.27 -7.50 3.87
N LEU A 220 -4.69 -8.13 2.85
CA LEU A 220 -4.85 -9.57 2.64
C LEU A 220 -4.17 -10.40 3.73
N ARG A 221 -3.01 -9.97 4.20
CA ARG A 221 -2.28 -10.62 5.28
C ARG A 221 -3.11 -10.64 6.57
N ASP A 222 -3.64 -9.48 6.96
CA ASP A 222 -4.44 -9.35 8.16
C ASP A 222 -5.81 -10.04 8.02
N PHE A 223 -6.41 -10.02 6.83
CA PHE A 223 -7.63 -10.79 6.53
C PHE A 223 -7.40 -12.31 6.64
N ARG A 224 -6.32 -12.84 6.05
CA ARG A 224 -5.98 -14.26 6.19
C ARG A 224 -5.76 -14.66 7.65
N ALA A 225 -5.19 -13.78 8.47
CA ALA A 225 -4.96 -14.07 9.89
C ALA A 225 -6.24 -14.31 10.69
N THR A 226 -7.40 -13.85 10.23
CA THR A 226 -8.69 -14.14 10.86
C THR A 226 -9.17 -15.58 10.62
N ASN A 227 -8.80 -16.19 9.48
CA ASN A 227 -9.20 -17.55 9.08
C ASN A 227 -8.08 -18.25 8.29
N PRO A 228 -6.93 -18.55 8.92
CA PRO A 228 -5.72 -18.97 8.21
C PRO A 228 -5.82 -20.36 7.54
N LYS A 229 -6.82 -21.14 7.90
CA LYS A 229 -7.02 -22.49 7.33
C LYS A 229 -7.95 -22.53 6.12
N THR A 230 -8.69 -21.46 5.86
CA THR A 230 -9.78 -21.46 4.87
C THR A 230 -9.72 -20.33 3.85
N VAL A 231 -8.92 -19.29 4.09
CA VAL A 231 -8.86 -18.11 3.25
C VAL A 231 -7.42 -17.85 2.82
N LEU A 232 -7.23 -17.59 1.53
CA LEU A 232 -5.93 -17.26 0.91
C LEU A 232 -4.84 -18.30 1.24
N THR A 233 -5.21 -19.59 1.24
CA THR A 233 -4.32 -20.71 1.59
C THR A 233 -3.46 -21.17 0.41
N GLY A 234 -3.87 -20.85 -0.82
CA GLY A 234 -3.24 -21.34 -2.06
C GLY A 234 -3.50 -22.82 -2.35
N GLY A 235 -4.43 -23.45 -1.64
CA GLY A 235 -4.83 -24.85 -1.87
C GLY A 235 -5.70 -25.04 -3.13
N SER A 236 -5.97 -26.30 -3.49
CA SER A 236 -6.74 -26.65 -4.70
C SER A 236 -8.20 -26.16 -4.71
N GLN A 237 -8.74 -25.80 -3.56
CA GLN A 237 -10.10 -25.26 -3.41
C GLN A 237 -10.10 -23.75 -3.12
N GLU A 238 -8.98 -23.06 -3.40
CA GLU A 238 -8.87 -21.63 -3.16
C GLU A 238 -9.85 -20.83 -4.03
N ARG A 239 -10.64 -19.97 -3.38
CA ARG A 239 -11.64 -19.13 -4.04
C ARG A 239 -11.02 -17.88 -4.67
N LEU A 240 -9.83 -17.48 -4.23
CA LEU A 240 -9.09 -16.28 -4.60
C LEU A 240 -7.66 -16.66 -5.04
N PRO A 241 -7.49 -17.51 -6.07
CA PRO A 241 -6.18 -18.07 -6.40
C PRO A 241 -5.16 -17.03 -6.84
N LEU A 242 -5.57 -15.96 -7.52
CA LEU A 242 -4.67 -14.88 -7.91
C LEU A 242 -4.18 -14.12 -6.68
N LEU A 243 -5.10 -13.75 -5.77
CA LEU A 243 -4.75 -13.02 -4.56
C LEU A 243 -3.95 -13.89 -3.57
N ALA A 244 -4.23 -15.19 -3.50
CA ALA A 244 -3.44 -16.12 -2.68
C ALA A 244 -2.01 -16.26 -3.19
N ASN A 245 -1.81 -16.44 -4.50
CA ASN A 245 -0.49 -16.50 -5.13
C ASN A 245 0.28 -15.19 -4.93
N PHE A 246 -0.39 -14.04 -5.12
CA PHE A 246 0.19 -12.74 -4.85
C PHE A 246 0.65 -12.61 -3.39
N LEU A 247 -0.20 -12.98 -2.44
CA LEU A 247 0.10 -12.90 -1.02
C LEU A 247 1.34 -13.72 -0.67
N GLN A 248 1.42 -14.99 -1.13
CA GLN A 248 2.58 -15.87 -0.93
C GLN A 248 3.86 -15.30 -1.54
N ALA A 249 3.78 -14.77 -2.76
CA ALA A 249 4.94 -14.16 -3.42
C ALA A 249 5.44 -12.89 -2.72
N PHE A 250 4.52 -12.12 -2.11
CA PHE A 250 4.89 -10.89 -1.43
C PHE A 250 5.44 -11.13 -0.03
N GLU A 251 4.96 -12.13 0.69
CA GLU A 251 5.35 -12.44 2.07
C GLU A 251 6.85 -12.71 2.27
N ILE A 252 7.52 -13.23 1.26
CA ILE A 252 8.96 -13.51 1.30
C ILE A 252 9.84 -12.28 1.05
N ARG A 253 9.26 -11.13 0.69
CA ARG A 253 10.01 -9.90 0.43
C ARG A 253 10.50 -9.29 1.74
N HIS A 254 11.67 -8.68 1.69
CA HIS A 254 12.25 -8.01 2.86
C HIS A 254 11.33 -6.95 3.46
N SER A 255 10.64 -6.19 2.63
CA SER A 255 9.67 -5.17 3.04
C SER A 255 8.49 -5.76 3.84
N ALA A 256 7.98 -6.93 3.40
CA ALA A 256 6.91 -7.65 4.07
C ALA A 256 7.35 -8.17 5.45
N VAL A 257 8.54 -8.78 5.50
CA VAL A 257 9.11 -9.33 6.73
C VAL A 257 9.41 -8.23 7.76
N SER A 258 9.99 -7.12 7.32
CA SER A 258 10.36 -6.00 8.21
C SER A 258 9.15 -5.28 8.82
N THR A 259 8.00 -5.29 8.14
CA THR A 259 6.75 -4.66 8.60
C THR A 259 5.79 -5.61 9.31
N PHE A 260 6.16 -6.90 9.45
CA PHE A 260 5.28 -7.89 10.08
C PHE A 260 4.99 -7.57 11.54
N ARG A 261 6.00 -7.13 12.31
CA ARG A 261 5.83 -6.75 13.71
C ARG A 261 4.87 -5.57 13.83
N GLY A 262 3.87 -5.71 14.72
CA GLY A 262 2.86 -4.69 14.98
C GLY A 262 1.66 -4.73 14.03
N SER A 263 1.61 -5.64 13.05
CA SER A 263 0.40 -5.91 12.28
C SER A 263 -0.62 -6.72 13.10
N PHE A 264 -1.88 -6.73 12.69
CA PHE A 264 -2.87 -7.63 13.27
C PHE A 264 -2.47 -9.11 13.10
N ALA A 265 -1.91 -9.47 11.95
CA ALA A 265 -1.43 -10.82 11.68
C ALA A 265 -0.32 -11.28 12.65
N ALA A 266 0.46 -10.37 13.22
CA ALA A 266 1.50 -10.70 14.21
C ALA A 266 0.94 -10.94 15.62
N SER A 267 -0.32 -10.62 15.88
CA SER A 267 -0.99 -10.81 17.17
C SER A 267 -1.75 -12.13 17.30
N VAL A 268 -1.68 -13.00 16.28
CA VAL A 268 -2.35 -14.32 16.20
C VAL A 268 -1.41 -15.48 16.62
#